data_6191d13e53ff8e2cb57692d417e8e357
#
_entry.id   6191d13e53ff8e2cb57692d417e8e357
#
_cell.length_a   1.000
_cell.length_b   1.000
_cell.length_c   1.000
_cell.angle_alpha   90.00
_cell.angle_beta   90.00
_cell.angle_gamma   90.00
#
_symmetry.space_group_name_H-M   'P 1'
#
loop_
_entity.id
_entity.type
_entity.pdbx_description
1 polymer ?
#
loop_
_entity_poly.entity_id
_entity_poly.type
_entity_poly.pdbx_seq_one_letter_code
_entity_poly.pdbx_strand_id
1 'polypeptide(L)'
;MDAALDLTSRVEATHFWFRGFRGFVAPAIAEIAGPRRDLYVLDCGCGTGYNLATLLRPRGRAFGFDLTPAGLALARAAGVPLARANMSAIPFQSGRFDLVTSFDVMQYVDDDYAVMKEMARVLKPGGGLVVTASAMDMLRGGHAGTWPEVRRYTTARMRSIVEAAGLNVRRLTYLFASLFPMMMAVRALDRAGGASRAGGAGGAGTDDWEMRIPVAPINTALTWMLGAEAALSRRLPMPVGSSVLVVAAKN
;
A
#
# COMPACT_ATOMS: atom_id res chain seq x y z
N MET A 1 -0.25 9.88 13.80
CA MET A 1 -0.92 9.66 12.50
C MET A 1 -0.81 10.89 11.62
N ASP A 2 -1.33 12.00 12.06
CA ASP A 2 -1.43 13.23 11.27
C ASP A 2 -0.05 13.75 10.82
N ALA A 3 0.95 13.72 11.69
CA ALA A 3 2.32 14.13 11.35
C ALA A 3 2.96 13.21 10.28
N ALA A 4 2.71 11.90 10.32
CA ALA A 4 3.23 10.96 9.33
C ALA A 4 2.58 11.17 7.95
N LEU A 5 1.26 11.41 7.91
CA LEU A 5 0.56 11.72 6.66
C LEU A 5 1.01 13.06 6.06
N ASP A 6 1.23 14.08 6.90
CA ASP A 6 1.75 15.37 6.44
C ASP A 6 3.16 15.22 5.85
N LEU A 7 4.05 14.49 6.54
CA LEU A 7 5.39 14.21 6.03
C LEU A 7 5.35 13.42 4.71
N THR A 8 4.51 12.36 4.63
CA THR A 8 4.30 11.59 3.41
C THR A 8 3.88 12.50 2.26
N SER A 9 2.89 13.38 2.48
CA SER A 9 2.36 14.27 1.43
C SER A 9 3.42 15.19 0.82
N ARG A 10 4.45 15.57 1.59
CA ARG A 10 5.55 16.43 1.14
C ARG A 10 6.56 15.70 0.27
N VAL A 11 6.74 14.39 0.46
CA VAL A 11 7.82 13.63 -0.18
C VAL A 11 7.35 12.61 -1.21
N GLU A 12 6.10 12.18 -1.17
CA GLU A 12 5.57 11.06 -1.98
C GLU A 12 5.66 11.29 -3.49
N ALA A 13 5.70 12.55 -3.95
CA ALA A 13 5.89 12.86 -5.37
C ALA A 13 7.29 12.55 -5.87
N THR A 14 8.32 12.71 -5.02
CA THR A 14 9.73 12.75 -5.42
C THR A 14 10.59 11.66 -4.83
N HIS A 15 10.26 11.15 -3.66
CA HIS A 15 11.04 10.12 -2.97
C HIS A 15 11.04 8.80 -3.73
N PHE A 16 12.21 8.15 -3.86
CA PHE A 16 12.40 6.91 -4.63
C PHE A 16 11.45 5.78 -4.23
N TRP A 17 11.15 5.67 -2.91
CA TRP A 17 10.26 4.64 -2.38
C TRP A 17 8.86 4.73 -3.00
N PHE A 18 8.23 5.91 -2.92
CA PHE A 18 6.88 6.11 -3.44
C PHE A 18 6.84 6.08 -4.97
N ARG A 19 7.90 6.57 -5.64
CA ARG A 19 8.04 6.45 -7.09
C ARG A 19 8.18 5.00 -7.52
N GLY A 20 9.03 4.23 -6.81
CA GLY A 20 9.17 2.79 -6.99
C GLY A 20 7.86 2.05 -6.74
N PHE A 21 7.20 2.35 -5.62
CA PHE A 21 5.88 1.79 -5.29
C PHE A 21 4.88 1.96 -6.46
N ARG A 22 4.76 3.16 -7.00
CA ARG A 22 3.90 3.41 -8.15
C ARG A 22 4.34 2.63 -9.40
N GLY A 23 5.63 2.38 -9.56
CA GLY A 23 6.16 1.51 -10.60
C GLY A 23 5.61 0.07 -10.55
N PHE A 24 5.33 -0.44 -9.35
CA PHE A 24 4.73 -1.76 -9.16
C PHE A 24 3.20 -1.74 -9.32
N VAL A 25 2.51 -0.77 -8.73
CA VAL A 25 1.03 -0.78 -8.67
C VAL A 25 0.38 -0.23 -9.94
N ALA A 26 1.00 0.71 -10.64
CA ALA A 26 0.43 1.27 -11.87
C ALA A 26 0.24 0.21 -12.99
N PRO A 27 1.20 -0.71 -13.24
CA PRO A 27 0.98 -1.83 -14.15
C PRO A 27 -0.10 -2.81 -13.65
N ALA A 28 -0.21 -3.03 -12.33
CA ALA A 28 -1.24 -3.89 -11.76
C ALA A 28 -2.65 -3.30 -11.98
N ILE A 29 -2.80 -2.00 -11.78
CA ILE A 29 -4.03 -1.27 -12.10
C ILE A 29 -4.33 -1.35 -13.60
N ALA A 30 -3.31 -1.18 -14.46
CA ALA A 30 -3.48 -1.24 -15.91
C ALA A 30 -3.91 -2.64 -16.39
N GLU A 31 -3.43 -3.70 -15.74
CA GLU A 31 -3.82 -5.09 -16.01
C GLU A 31 -5.33 -5.31 -15.83
N ILE A 32 -5.90 -4.73 -14.77
CA ILE A 32 -7.34 -4.81 -14.50
C ILE A 32 -8.14 -3.85 -15.39
N ALA A 33 -7.69 -2.61 -15.48
CA ALA A 33 -8.42 -1.54 -16.15
C ALA A 33 -8.42 -1.69 -17.68
N GLY A 34 -7.38 -2.32 -18.25
CA GLY A 34 -7.18 -2.32 -19.69
C GLY A 34 -7.13 -0.88 -20.26
N PRO A 35 -7.63 -0.67 -21.49
CA PRO A 35 -7.71 0.64 -22.13
C PRO A 35 -8.86 1.52 -21.60
N ARG A 36 -9.73 0.98 -20.76
CA ARG A 36 -10.94 1.67 -20.27
C ARG A 36 -10.61 2.91 -19.45
N ARG A 37 -11.45 3.94 -19.59
CA ARG A 37 -11.36 5.23 -18.86
C ARG A 37 -12.70 5.62 -18.25
N ASP A 38 -13.67 4.73 -18.24
CA ASP A 38 -15.04 4.89 -17.77
C ASP A 38 -15.33 4.07 -16.49
N LEU A 39 -14.29 3.56 -15.85
CA LEU A 39 -14.39 2.70 -14.68
C LEU A 39 -14.95 3.44 -13.47
N TYR A 40 -15.70 2.73 -12.65
CA TYR A 40 -15.96 3.11 -11.27
C TYR A 40 -14.84 2.51 -10.39
N VAL A 41 -14.05 3.38 -9.78
CA VAL A 41 -12.85 2.98 -9.01
C VAL A 41 -12.99 3.42 -7.57
N LEU A 42 -12.65 2.55 -6.61
CA LEU A 42 -12.64 2.86 -5.19
C LEU A 42 -11.24 2.65 -4.62
N ASP A 43 -10.75 3.64 -3.87
CA ASP A 43 -9.53 3.52 -3.06
C ASP A 43 -9.88 3.41 -1.58
N CYS A 44 -9.55 2.28 -0.98
CA CYS A 44 -9.87 1.95 0.40
C CYS A 44 -8.69 2.30 1.31
N GLY A 45 -8.84 3.32 2.16
CA GLY A 45 -7.76 3.90 2.94
C GLY A 45 -6.88 4.80 2.05
N CYS A 46 -7.49 5.82 1.43
CA CYS A 46 -6.82 6.64 0.41
C CYS A 46 -5.72 7.59 0.95
N GLY A 47 -5.58 7.72 2.28
CA GLY A 47 -4.54 8.50 2.93
C GLY A 47 -4.44 9.92 2.38
N THR A 48 -3.26 10.29 1.84
CA THR A 48 -3.00 11.62 1.24
C THR A 48 -3.78 11.88 -0.05
N GLY A 49 -4.34 10.83 -0.67
CA GLY A 49 -5.04 10.92 -1.96
C GLY A 49 -4.12 11.01 -3.18
N TYR A 50 -2.81 10.95 -3.02
CA TYR A 50 -1.88 11.09 -4.16
C TYR A 50 -2.06 9.97 -5.20
N ASN A 51 -2.14 8.70 -4.77
CA ASN A 51 -2.39 7.58 -5.68
C ASN A 51 -3.78 7.65 -6.29
N LEU A 52 -4.77 8.11 -5.51
CA LEU A 52 -6.13 8.35 -5.99
C LEU A 52 -6.14 9.37 -7.14
N ALA A 53 -5.42 10.50 -6.99
CA ALA A 53 -5.31 11.54 -8.00
C ALA A 53 -4.51 11.10 -9.24
N THR A 54 -3.38 10.43 -9.03
CA THR A 54 -2.40 10.18 -10.11
C THR A 54 -2.60 8.87 -10.84
N LEU A 55 -3.09 7.82 -10.16
CA LEU A 55 -3.24 6.49 -10.73
C LEU A 55 -4.68 6.11 -11.05
N LEU A 56 -5.63 6.50 -10.19
CA LEU A 56 -6.99 5.99 -10.22
C LEU A 56 -7.96 6.92 -10.94
N ARG A 57 -7.93 8.22 -10.63
CA ARG A 57 -8.76 9.22 -11.32
C ARG A 57 -8.62 9.20 -12.85
N PRO A 58 -7.42 8.98 -13.45
CA PRO A 58 -7.28 8.85 -14.89
C PRO A 58 -7.97 7.61 -15.50
N ARG A 59 -8.47 6.68 -14.67
CA ARG A 59 -9.16 5.46 -15.10
C ARG A 59 -10.69 5.61 -15.17
N GLY A 60 -11.24 6.71 -14.66
CA GLY A 60 -12.67 6.96 -14.68
C GLY A 60 -13.18 7.73 -13.47
N ARG A 61 -14.35 7.33 -12.98
CA ARG A 61 -14.97 7.92 -11.79
C ARG A 61 -14.38 7.31 -10.54
N ALA A 62 -13.42 8.01 -9.95
CA ALA A 62 -12.74 7.58 -8.73
C ALA A 62 -13.46 8.10 -7.48
N PHE A 63 -13.42 7.26 -6.43
CA PHE A 63 -13.94 7.52 -5.09
C PHE A 63 -12.88 7.10 -4.09
N GLY A 64 -12.80 7.77 -2.95
CA GLY A 64 -11.90 7.38 -1.88
C GLY A 64 -12.60 7.40 -0.53
N PHE A 65 -12.10 6.63 0.41
CA PHE A 65 -12.43 6.82 1.81
C PHE A 65 -11.22 6.57 2.70
N ASP A 66 -11.23 7.19 3.84
CA ASP A 66 -10.22 7.00 4.88
C ASP A 66 -10.88 7.09 6.27
N LEU A 67 -10.26 6.47 7.27
CA LEU A 67 -10.73 6.56 8.64
C LEU A 67 -10.37 7.91 9.27
N THR A 68 -9.27 8.51 8.82
CA THR A 68 -8.63 9.65 9.44
C THR A 68 -9.09 10.98 8.84
N PRO A 69 -9.49 11.96 9.68
CA PRO A 69 -9.80 13.29 9.19
C PRO A 69 -8.61 13.96 8.48
N ALA A 70 -7.39 13.75 8.98
CA ALA A 70 -6.18 14.32 8.39
C ALA A 70 -5.91 13.79 6.98
N GLY A 71 -6.02 12.46 6.77
CA GLY A 71 -5.91 11.86 5.44
C GLY A 71 -6.94 12.45 4.47
N LEU A 72 -8.20 12.52 4.90
CA LEU A 72 -9.26 13.10 4.07
C LEU A 72 -9.03 14.58 3.76
N ALA A 73 -8.47 15.35 4.70
CA ALA A 73 -8.15 16.76 4.45
C ALA A 73 -7.11 16.90 3.33
N LEU A 74 -6.06 16.07 3.34
CA LEU A 74 -5.05 16.01 2.28
C LEU A 74 -5.63 15.49 0.96
N ALA A 75 -6.42 14.41 1.03
CA ALA A 75 -7.02 13.76 -0.14
C ALA A 75 -8.01 14.66 -0.92
N ARG A 76 -8.51 15.75 -0.33
CA ARG A 76 -9.37 16.73 -1.04
C ARG A 76 -8.71 17.28 -2.31
N ALA A 77 -7.39 17.39 -2.34
CA ALA A 77 -6.63 17.81 -3.51
C ALA A 77 -6.80 16.86 -4.72
N ALA A 78 -7.21 15.61 -4.51
CA ALA A 78 -7.50 14.67 -5.60
C ALA A 78 -8.75 15.08 -6.43
N GLY A 79 -9.62 15.94 -5.89
CA GLY A 79 -10.81 16.44 -6.61
C GLY A 79 -11.83 15.35 -6.93
N VAL A 80 -11.99 14.36 -6.04
CA VAL A 80 -12.94 13.24 -6.17
C VAL A 80 -13.83 13.13 -4.92
N PRO A 81 -14.99 12.48 -5.00
CA PRO A 81 -15.83 12.21 -3.83
C PRO A 81 -15.07 11.39 -2.78
N LEU A 82 -15.10 11.87 -1.55
CA LEU A 82 -14.46 11.27 -0.39
C LEU A 82 -15.48 10.98 0.70
N ALA A 83 -15.28 9.89 1.45
CA ALA A 83 -16.06 9.54 2.62
C ALA A 83 -15.15 9.25 3.82
N ARG A 84 -15.63 9.51 5.03
CA ARG A 84 -15.00 8.99 6.24
C ARG A 84 -15.63 7.65 6.59
N ALA A 85 -14.86 6.57 6.57
CA ALA A 85 -15.39 5.24 6.84
C ALA A 85 -14.29 4.28 7.35
N ASN A 86 -14.74 3.20 7.98
CA ASN A 86 -13.91 2.06 8.35
C ASN A 86 -13.94 1.01 7.22
N MET A 87 -12.82 0.35 6.97
CA MET A 87 -12.71 -0.70 5.96
C MET A 87 -13.58 -1.93 6.25
N SER A 88 -13.92 -2.18 7.51
CA SER A 88 -14.82 -3.28 7.89
C SER A 88 -16.31 -2.99 7.60
N ALA A 89 -16.64 -1.76 7.18
CA ALA A 89 -17.99 -1.35 6.79
C ALA A 89 -17.90 -0.30 5.67
N ILE A 90 -17.61 -0.76 4.46
CA ILE A 90 -17.44 0.10 3.28
C ILE A 90 -18.78 0.75 2.89
N PRO A 91 -18.88 2.11 2.86
CA PRO A 91 -20.15 2.83 2.75
C PRO A 91 -20.69 2.90 1.32
N PHE A 92 -20.55 1.81 0.58
CA PHE A 92 -21.02 1.69 -0.80
C PHE A 92 -21.82 0.39 -1.01
N GLN A 93 -22.72 0.44 -1.98
CA GLN A 93 -23.54 -0.72 -2.36
C GLN A 93 -22.68 -1.85 -2.95
N SER A 94 -23.17 -3.08 -2.81
CA SER A 94 -22.55 -4.26 -3.43
C SER A 94 -22.51 -4.11 -4.96
N GLY A 95 -21.46 -4.63 -5.58
CA GLY A 95 -21.38 -4.69 -7.04
C GLY A 95 -21.31 -3.33 -7.74
N ARG A 96 -20.71 -2.32 -7.10
CA ARG A 96 -20.65 -0.95 -7.66
C ARG A 96 -19.40 -0.66 -8.45
N PHE A 97 -18.25 -1.23 -8.09
CA PHE A 97 -16.93 -0.84 -8.60
C PHE A 97 -16.35 -1.84 -9.58
N ASP A 98 -15.76 -1.33 -10.64
CA ASP A 98 -14.99 -2.12 -11.61
C ASP A 98 -13.58 -2.43 -11.09
N LEU A 99 -13.03 -1.53 -10.26
CA LEU A 99 -11.71 -1.67 -9.64
C LEU A 99 -11.78 -1.18 -8.18
N VAL A 100 -11.25 -1.99 -7.28
CA VAL A 100 -11.02 -1.63 -5.86
C VAL A 100 -9.54 -1.74 -5.56
N THR A 101 -9.00 -0.73 -4.89
CA THR A 101 -7.61 -0.68 -4.45
C THR A 101 -7.51 -0.48 -2.94
N SER A 102 -6.43 -0.96 -2.34
CA SER A 102 -6.04 -0.63 -0.98
C SER A 102 -4.52 -0.75 -0.86
N PHE A 103 -3.86 0.35 -0.52
CA PHE A 103 -2.40 0.43 -0.53
C PHE A 103 -1.86 0.66 0.87
N ASP A 104 -1.16 -0.35 1.40
CA ASP A 104 -0.49 -0.34 2.70
C ASP A 104 -1.43 0.05 3.88
N VAL A 105 -2.63 -0.54 3.90
CA VAL A 105 -3.64 -0.35 4.95
C VAL A 105 -3.94 -1.66 5.70
N MET A 106 -3.88 -2.80 5.02
CA MET A 106 -4.29 -4.10 5.57
C MET A 106 -3.53 -4.49 6.84
N GLN A 107 -2.29 -4.02 7.03
CA GLN A 107 -1.49 -4.28 8.23
C GLN A 107 -2.04 -3.63 9.50
N TYR A 108 -2.97 -2.69 9.38
CA TYR A 108 -3.56 -1.94 10.51
C TYR A 108 -4.97 -2.41 10.89
N VAL A 109 -5.54 -3.39 10.17
CA VAL A 109 -6.89 -3.87 10.45
C VAL A 109 -6.86 -5.12 11.31
N ASP A 110 -7.78 -5.21 12.28
CA ASP A 110 -7.87 -6.37 13.20
C ASP A 110 -8.41 -7.62 12.47
N ASP A 111 -9.50 -7.47 11.74
CA ASP A 111 -10.13 -8.55 10.96
C ASP A 111 -9.89 -8.34 9.46
N ASP A 112 -8.77 -8.86 8.97
CA ASP A 112 -8.37 -8.74 7.58
C ASP A 112 -9.27 -9.56 6.62
N TYR A 113 -9.92 -10.61 7.12
CA TYR A 113 -10.88 -11.37 6.34
C TYR A 113 -12.17 -10.58 6.13
N ALA A 114 -12.74 -9.99 7.18
CA ALA A 114 -13.93 -9.15 7.06
C ALA A 114 -13.70 -7.97 6.10
N VAL A 115 -12.53 -7.32 6.19
CA VAL A 115 -12.15 -6.24 5.29
C VAL A 115 -12.02 -6.72 3.84
N MET A 116 -11.37 -7.86 3.60
CA MET A 116 -11.26 -8.43 2.26
C MET A 116 -12.63 -8.78 1.67
N LYS A 117 -13.53 -9.32 2.50
CA LYS A 117 -14.92 -9.64 2.12
C LYS A 117 -15.73 -8.38 1.76
N GLU A 118 -15.55 -7.29 2.49
CA GLU A 118 -16.19 -5.99 2.15
C GLU A 118 -15.66 -5.43 0.82
N MET A 119 -14.34 -5.49 0.57
CA MET A 119 -13.78 -5.11 -0.73
C MET A 119 -14.34 -5.99 -1.87
N ALA A 120 -14.44 -7.30 -1.64
CA ALA A 120 -15.08 -8.22 -2.61
C ALA A 120 -16.57 -7.93 -2.81
N ARG A 121 -17.29 -7.55 -1.75
CA ARG A 121 -18.72 -7.21 -1.82
C ARG A 121 -19.00 -6.05 -2.77
N VAL A 122 -18.21 -4.99 -2.65
CA VAL A 122 -18.42 -3.78 -3.46
C VAL A 122 -17.94 -3.89 -4.90
N LEU A 123 -17.11 -4.90 -5.22
CA LEU A 123 -16.72 -5.22 -6.60
C LEU A 123 -17.88 -5.79 -7.41
N LYS A 124 -17.99 -5.34 -8.66
CA LYS A 124 -18.86 -5.97 -9.67
C LYS A 124 -18.38 -7.39 -10.00
N PRO A 125 -19.26 -8.29 -10.48
CA PRO A 125 -18.81 -9.47 -11.22
C PRO A 125 -17.86 -9.04 -12.36
N GLY A 126 -16.75 -9.74 -12.53
CA GLY A 126 -15.69 -9.36 -13.46
C GLY A 126 -14.80 -8.20 -13.02
N GLY A 127 -15.10 -7.55 -11.91
CA GLY A 127 -14.28 -6.47 -11.34
C GLY A 127 -12.99 -6.96 -10.73
N GLY A 128 -12.01 -6.07 -10.60
CA GLY A 128 -10.67 -6.40 -10.11
C GLY A 128 -10.26 -5.72 -8.83
N LEU A 129 -9.37 -6.37 -8.10
CA LEU A 129 -8.79 -5.92 -6.84
C LEU A 129 -7.27 -5.77 -6.98
N VAL A 130 -6.72 -4.68 -6.47
CA VAL A 130 -5.26 -4.49 -6.31
C VAL A 130 -4.98 -4.06 -4.87
N VAL A 131 -4.28 -4.91 -4.11
CA VAL A 131 -3.95 -4.63 -2.71
C VAL A 131 -2.46 -4.77 -2.46
N THR A 132 -1.90 -3.84 -1.68
CA THR A 132 -0.58 -4.00 -1.06
C THR A 132 -0.67 -3.98 0.46
N ALA A 133 0.27 -4.65 1.11
CA ALA A 133 0.40 -4.63 2.55
C ALA A 133 1.85 -4.89 2.97
N SER A 134 2.23 -4.43 4.16
CA SER A 134 3.54 -4.73 4.76
C SER A 134 3.77 -6.24 4.85
N ALA A 135 4.96 -6.69 4.44
CA ALA A 135 5.31 -8.10 4.43
C ALA A 135 6.43 -8.43 5.41
N MET A 136 6.50 -9.72 5.76
CA MET A 136 7.53 -10.38 6.56
C MET A 136 7.72 -9.78 7.96
N ASP A 137 7.27 -10.52 8.98
CA ASP A 137 7.38 -10.12 10.39
C ASP A 137 8.81 -9.83 10.84
N MET A 138 9.81 -10.45 10.21
CA MET A 138 11.23 -10.19 10.50
C MET A 138 11.66 -8.74 10.21
N LEU A 139 10.92 -8.02 9.37
CA LEU A 139 11.16 -6.60 9.08
C LEU A 139 10.42 -5.65 10.04
N ARG A 140 9.61 -6.18 10.97
CA ARG A 140 8.92 -5.35 11.96
C ARG A 140 9.93 -4.52 12.75
N GLY A 141 9.79 -3.22 12.70
CA GLY A 141 10.67 -2.26 13.36
C GLY A 141 10.00 -1.54 14.51
N GLY A 142 10.77 -0.70 15.23
CA GLY A 142 10.31 0.10 16.35
C GLY A 142 9.39 1.29 15.99
N HIS A 143 8.82 1.35 14.80
CA HIS A 143 7.86 2.37 14.36
C HIS A 143 6.53 2.33 15.13
N ALA A 144 6.53 1.64 16.28
CA ALA A 144 5.39 1.38 17.14
C ALA A 144 4.75 2.63 17.78
N GLY A 145 5.25 3.83 17.49
CA GLY A 145 4.76 5.04 18.16
C GLY A 145 3.49 5.62 17.57
N THR A 146 3.26 5.50 16.27
CA THR A 146 2.19 6.24 15.59
C THR A 146 1.08 5.35 15.02
N TRP A 147 1.43 4.15 14.54
CA TRP A 147 0.49 3.14 14.04
C TRP A 147 1.06 1.74 14.30
N PRO A 148 0.60 1.05 15.34
CA PRO A 148 1.03 -0.31 15.56
C PRO A 148 0.49 -1.19 14.44
N GLU A 149 1.38 -1.71 13.61
CA GLU A 149 1.02 -2.77 12.67
C GLU A 149 0.50 -3.98 13.46
N VAL A 150 -0.74 -4.36 13.23
CA VAL A 150 -1.35 -5.56 13.84
C VAL A 150 -0.63 -6.81 13.32
N ARG A 151 -0.35 -6.83 12.00
CA ARG A 151 0.32 -7.96 11.34
C ARG A 151 1.10 -7.53 10.11
N ARG A 152 1.99 -8.43 9.67
CA ARG A 152 2.61 -8.39 8.35
C ARG A 152 2.22 -9.63 7.57
N TYR A 153 2.28 -9.55 6.25
CA TYR A 153 1.75 -10.57 5.37
C TYR A 153 2.84 -11.44 4.74
N THR A 154 2.51 -12.72 4.60
CA THR A 154 3.15 -13.60 3.62
C THR A 154 2.24 -13.74 2.40
N THR A 155 2.81 -14.16 1.27
CA THR A 155 2.01 -14.48 0.09
C THR A 155 0.96 -15.56 0.38
N ALA A 156 1.30 -16.56 1.19
CA ALA A 156 0.36 -17.62 1.59
C ALA A 156 -0.85 -17.06 2.34
N ARG A 157 -0.63 -16.19 3.37
CA ARG A 157 -1.75 -15.57 4.09
C ARG A 157 -2.58 -14.66 3.19
N MET A 158 -1.91 -13.82 2.37
CA MET A 158 -2.63 -12.93 1.45
C MET A 158 -3.52 -13.73 0.48
N ARG A 159 -3.00 -14.82 -0.09
CA ARG A 159 -3.78 -15.73 -0.93
C ARG A 159 -4.99 -16.29 -0.20
N SER A 160 -4.78 -16.80 1.00
CA SER A 160 -5.85 -17.43 1.80
C SER A 160 -7.02 -16.48 2.06
N ILE A 161 -6.76 -15.23 2.48
CA ILE A 161 -7.85 -14.27 2.75
C ILE A 161 -8.56 -13.79 1.48
N VAL A 162 -7.83 -13.65 0.36
CA VAL A 162 -8.40 -13.25 -0.92
C VAL A 162 -9.32 -14.34 -1.48
N GLU A 163 -8.85 -15.60 -1.49
CA GLU A 163 -9.63 -16.74 -1.97
C GLU A 163 -10.83 -17.04 -1.06
N ALA A 164 -10.67 -16.93 0.26
CA ALA A 164 -11.76 -17.07 1.22
C ALA A 164 -12.85 -15.97 1.06
N ALA A 165 -12.49 -14.80 0.55
CA ALA A 165 -13.45 -13.73 0.21
C ALA A 165 -14.15 -13.95 -1.15
N GLY A 166 -13.89 -15.06 -1.84
CA GLY A 166 -14.51 -15.40 -3.13
C GLY A 166 -13.85 -14.74 -4.33
N LEU A 167 -12.60 -14.32 -4.22
CA LEU A 167 -11.84 -13.70 -5.31
C LEU A 167 -10.79 -14.68 -5.87
N ASN A 168 -10.52 -14.58 -7.16
CA ASN A 168 -9.49 -15.37 -7.84
C ASN A 168 -8.19 -14.59 -7.91
N VAL A 169 -7.13 -15.11 -7.29
CA VAL A 169 -5.79 -14.53 -7.34
C VAL A 169 -5.20 -14.71 -8.74
N ARG A 170 -4.94 -13.60 -9.43
CA ARG A 170 -4.29 -13.57 -10.76
C ARG A 170 -2.77 -13.41 -10.64
N ARG A 171 -2.33 -12.56 -9.71
CA ARG A 171 -0.91 -12.32 -9.45
C ARG A 171 -0.69 -12.07 -7.97
N LEU A 172 0.41 -12.62 -7.46
CA LEU A 172 0.81 -12.46 -6.08
C LEU A 172 2.34 -12.50 -6.01
N THR A 173 2.94 -11.43 -5.48
CA THR A 173 4.40 -11.27 -5.44
C THR A 173 4.80 -10.38 -4.27
N TYR A 174 6.06 -10.50 -3.84
CA TYR A 174 6.64 -9.48 -2.97
C TYR A 174 7.14 -8.30 -3.80
N LEU A 175 7.27 -7.15 -3.14
CA LEU A 175 7.81 -5.90 -3.67
C LEU A 175 9.03 -5.48 -2.85
N PHE A 176 9.91 -4.68 -3.46
CA PHE A 176 11.13 -4.17 -2.83
C PHE A 176 12.13 -5.27 -2.44
N ALA A 177 12.19 -6.33 -3.25
CA ALA A 177 13.14 -7.43 -3.06
C ALA A 177 14.60 -6.94 -3.13
N SER A 178 14.91 -5.98 -4.01
CA SER A 178 16.24 -5.40 -4.15
C SER A 178 16.69 -4.60 -2.92
N LEU A 179 15.76 -4.03 -2.17
CA LEU A 179 16.04 -3.33 -0.91
C LEU A 179 16.04 -4.25 0.32
N PHE A 180 15.51 -5.46 0.19
CA PHE A 180 15.31 -6.38 1.30
C PHE A 180 16.61 -6.70 2.08
N PRO A 181 17.78 -6.99 1.44
CA PRO A 181 19.01 -7.24 2.17
C PRO A 181 19.47 -6.06 3.02
N MET A 182 19.36 -4.84 2.49
CA MET A 182 19.68 -3.62 3.21
C MET A 182 18.76 -3.42 4.42
N MET A 183 17.46 -3.61 4.24
CA MET A 183 16.48 -3.50 5.33
C MET A 183 16.75 -4.54 6.42
N MET A 184 17.10 -5.77 6.03
CA MET A 184 17.48 -6.82 6.98
C MET A 184 18.73 -6.47 7.78
N ALA A 185 19.77 -5.90 7.13
CA ALA A 185 20.98 -5.46 7.80
C ALA A 185 20.68 -4.34 8.82
N VAL A 186 19.88 -3.35 8.45
CA VAL A 186 19.44 -2.28 9.37
C VAL A 186 18.69 -2.86 10.55
N ARG A 187 17.74 -3.76 10.34
CA ARG A 187 16.98 -4.39 11.45
C ARG A 187 17.86 -5.30 12.34
N ALA A 188 18.86 -5.96 11.77
CA ALA A 188 19.80 -6.74 12.55
C ALA A 188 20.67 -5.84 13.46
N LEU A 189 21.14 -4.70 12.95
CA LEU A 189 21.88 -3.72 13.72
C LEU A 189 21.03 -3.08 14.82
N ASP A 190 19.78 -2.72 14.52
CA ASP A 190 18.83 -2.19 15.51
C ASP A 190 18.62 -3.17 16.67
N ARG A 191 18.48 -4.47 16.38
CA ARG A 191 18.31 -5.51 17.40
C ARG A 191 19.59 -5.74 18.21
N ALA A 192 20.75 -5.71 17.55
CA ALA A 192 22.05 -5.88 18.21
C ALA A 192 22.41 -4.67 19.10
N GLY A 193 22.03 -3.44 18.68
CA GLY A 193 22.23 -2.21 19.46
C GLY A 193 21.16 -1.95 20.53
N GLY A 194 20.11 -2.73 20.57
CA GLY A 194 18.85 -2.45 21.24
C GLY A 194 18.78 -2.66 22.75
N ALA A 195 19.89 -2.98 23.42
CA ALA A 195 19.91 -2.95 24.90
C ALA A 195 20.06 -1.53 25.49
N SER A 196 20.51 -0.55 24.71
CA SER A 196 20.78 0.83 25.20
C SER A 196 19.70 1.87 24.86
N ARG A 197 18.73 1.56 23.98
CA ARG A 197 17.73 2.53 23.52
C ARG A 197 16.30 2.30 24.02
N ALA A 198 16.06 1.23 24.75
CA ALA A 198 14.73 0.92 25.32
C ALA A 198 14.35 1.79 26.55
N GLY A 199 15.17 2.72 26.97
CA GLY A 199 14.96 3.53 28.17
C GLY A 199 14.81 5.04 27.95
N GLY A 200 14.79 5.53 26.74
CA GLY A 200 14.67 6.97 26.42
C GLY A 200 13.29 7.34 25.94
N ALA A 201 12.55 8.08 26.77
CA ALA A 201 11.30 8.71 26.41
C ALA A 201 11.44 9.56 25.13
N GLY A 202 10.56 9.38 24.16
CA GLY A 202 10.23 10.39 23.17
C GLY A 202 11.28 10.71 22.12
N GLY A 203 11.77 9.71 21.42
CA GLY A 203 12.62 9.94 20.26
C GLY A 203 11.81 10.28 19.00
N ALA A 204 11.43 11.53 18.79
CA ALA A 204 10.88 12.06 17.54
C ALA A 204 11.88 12.07 16.37
N GLY A 205 12.95 11.28 16.43
CA GLY A 205 14.10 11.39 15.53
C GLY A 205 14.38 10.20 14.62
N THR A 206 13.71 9.06 14.80
CA THR A 206 14.02 7.84 14.02
C THR A 206 13.16 7.69 12.78
N ASP A 207 11.96 8.26 12.76
CA ASP A 207 11.05 8.17 11.60
C ASP A 207 11.43 9.15 10.49
N ASP A 208 12.16 10.21 10.83
CA ASP A 208 12.50 11.31 9.93
C ASP A 208 13.55 10.92 8.86
N TRP A 209 14.44 9.97 9.17
CA TRP A 209 15.49 9.57 8.23
C TRP A 209 14.96 8.71 7.07
N GLU A 210 13.96 7.86 7.32
CA GLU A 210 13.34 7.01 6.29
C GLU A 210 12.57 7.86 5.26
N MET A 211 12.06 9.02 5.66
CA MET A 211 11.35 9.96 4.80
C MET A 211 12.25 11.04 4.19
N ARG A 212 13.56 11.09 4.54
CA ARG A 212 14.47 12.02 3.90
C ARG A 212 14.71 11.62 2.46
N ILE A 213 14.48 12.55 1.54
CA ILE A 213 14.80 12.33 0.13
C ILE A 213 16.33 12.25 0.00
N PRO A 214 16.89 11.14 -0.48
CA PRO A 214 18.32 11.05 -0.74
C PRO A 214 18.78 12.11 -1.75
N VAL A 215 20.07 12.43 -1.77
CA VAL A 215 20.65 13.32 -2.80
C VAL A 215 20.26 12.83 -4.20
N ALA A 216 20.04 13.79 -5.12
CA ALA A 216 19.42 13.51 -6.41
C ALA A 216 19.99 12.31 -7.19
N PRO A 217 21.32 12.08 -7.29
CA PRO A 217 21.86 10.90 -7.98
C PRO A 217 21.41 9.58 -7.35
N ILE A 218 21.45 9.49 -6.01
CA ILE A 218 21.08 8.29 -5.25
C ILE A 218 19.59 8.04 -5.38
N ASN A 219 18.76 9.06 -5.18
CA ASN A 219 17.31 8.97 -5.32
C ASN A 219 16.89 8.49 -6.72
N THR A 220 17.58 8.99 -7.75
CA THR A 220 17.35 8.58 -9.14
C THR A 220 17.78 7.14 -9.38
N ALA A 221 18.97 6.74 -8.95
CA ALA A 221 19.48 5.38 -9.10
C ALA A 221 18.57 4.35 -8.41
N LEU A 222 18.13 4.62 -7.17
CA LEU A 222 17.19 3.78 -6.44
C LEU A 222 15.81 3.71 -7.15
N THR A 223 15.34 4.82 -7.70
CA THR A 223 14.09 4.81 -8.49
C THR A 223 14.21 3.92 -9.73
N TRP A 224 15.33 3.96 -10.43
CA TRP A 224 15.57 3.12 -11.61
C TRP A 224 15.70 1.65 -11.24
N MET A 225 16.42 1.35 -10.17
CA MET A 225 16.55 -0.02 -9.64
C MET A 225 15.16 -0.62 -9.33
N LEU A 226 14.32 0.12 -8.61
CA LEU A 226 12.95 -0.30 -8.31
C LEU A 226 12.07 -0.40 -9.56
N GLY A 227 12.30 0.46 -10.55
CA GLY A 227 11.63 0.36 -11.86
C GLY A 227 11.99 -0.92 -12.61
N ALA A 228 13.26 -1.31 -12.59
CA ALA A 228 13.72 -2.58 -13.17
C ALA A 228 13.13 -3.78 -12.42
N GLU A 229 13.12 -3.74 -11.09
CA GLU A 229 12.48 -4.78 -10.26
C GLU A 229 10.97 -4.87 -10.56
N ALA A 230 10.28 -3.73 -10.67
CA ALA A 230 8.86 -3.70 -11.00
C ALA A 230 8.58 -4.33 -12.38
N ALA A 231 9.43 -4.08 -13.37
CA ALA A 231 9.32 -4.73 -14.68
C ALA A 231 9.54 -6.24 -14.61
N LEU A 232 10.54 -6.69 -13.83
CA LEU A 232 10.83 -8.11 -13.62
C LEU A 232 9.71 -8.83 -12.86
N SER A 233 9.17 -8.22 -11.81
CA SER A 233 8.11 -8.78 -10.96
C SER A 233 6.79 -9.04 -11.69
N ARG A 234 6.62 -8.46 -12.87
CA ARG A 234 5.47 -8.76 -13.75
C ARG A 234 5.56 -10.13 -14.39
N ARG A 235 6.77 -10.67 -14.55
CA ARG A 235 7.04 -11.96 -15.22
C ARG A 235 7.41 -13.06 -14.23
N LEU A 236 8.11 -12.68 -13.17
CA LEU A 236 8.62 -13.61 -12.16
C LEU A 236 8.20 -13.13 -10.77
N PRO A 237 7.49 -13.93 -9.98
CA PRO A 237 7.15 -13.56 -8.61
C PRO A 237 8.43 -13.46 -7.77
N MET A 238 8.58 -12.35 -7.05
CA MET A 238 9.70 -12.16 -6.11
C MET A 238 9.49 -13.04 -4.89
N PRO A 239 10.53 -13.76 -4.44
CA PRO A 239 10.43 -14.68 -3.30
C PRO A 239 10.45 -13.99 -1.94
N VAL A 240 10.96 -12.76 -1.87
CA VAL A 240 11.08 -11.94 -0.66
C VAL A 240 10.82 -10.47 -0.97
N GLY A 241 10.51 -9.67 0.05
CA GLY A 241 10.35 -8.23 -0.07
C GLY A 241 9.70 -7.62 1.16
N SER A 242 9.66 -6.30 1.25
CA SER A 242 9.10 -5.60 2.40
C SER A 242 7.59 -5.37 2.32
N SER A 243 7.01 -5.51 1.13
CA SER A 243 5.57 -5.45 0.90
C SER A 243 5.11 -6.63 0.03
N VAL A 244 3.85 -7.01 0.13
CA VAL A 244 3.19 -7.98 -0.74
C VAL A 244 2.19 -7.25 -1.63
N LEU A 245 2.12 -7.65 -2.91
CA LEU A 245 1.13 -7.19 -3.88
C LEU A 245 0.26 -8.37 -4.30
N VAL A 246 -1.04 -8.20 -4.24
CA VAL A 246 -2.00 -9.11 -4.85
C VAL A 246 -2.84 -8.39 -5.90
N VAL A 247 -3.04 -9.06 -7.03
CA VAL A 247 -4.01 -8.72 -8.08
C VAL A 247 -5.00 -9.86 -8.14
N ALA A 248 -6.27 -9.57 -7.98
CA ALA A 248 -7.34 -10.57 -7.97
C ALA A 248 -8.54 -10.10 -8.79
N ALA A 249 -9.43 -11.01 -9.12
CA ALA A 249 -10.69 -10.70 -9.80
C ALA A 249 -11.86 -11.42 -9.15
N LYS A 250 -13.03 -10.79 -9.19
CA LYS A 250 -14.30 -11.38 -8.82
C LYS A 250 -14.89 -12.10 -10.05
N ASN A 251 -15.36 -13.33 -9.86
CA ASN A 251 -16.11 -14.06 -10.90
C ASN A 251 -17.44 -13.40 -11.21
#